data_87ab5368bb8105d01685e2a1e875f80f
#
_entry.id   87ab5368bb8105d01685e2a1e875f80f
#
_cell.length_a   1.000
_cell.length_b   1.000
_cell.length_c   1.000
_cell.angle_alpha   90.00
_cell.angle_beta   90.00
_cell.angle_gamma   90.00
#
_symmetry.space_group_name_H-M   'P 1'
#
loop_
_entity.id
_entity.type
_entity.pdbx_description
1 polymer ?
#
loop_
_entity_poly.entity_id
_entity_poly.type
_entity_poly.pdbx_seq_one_letter_code
_entity_poly.pdbx_strand_id
1 'polypeptide(L)'
;MGSVGGVIHTCPRCELRFTTAAELEEHSQVDHHANPGTFERFHYKPLVARPHGTRYLVVANQTLTDDALLERIRGLVGPDGHVHLVVPATAGDPASTDVDDKTLPLATFRMRHAIERLHALGVDAEGEVGVPDPLAAVAHAQQHEPADEIVLSTLPAGTSHWLKVDLPTALHRRFGLPVTVITADTHPA
;
A
#
# COMPACT_ATOMS: atom_id res chain seq x y z
N MET A 1 -27.79 -6.15 7.08
CA MET A 1 -26.37 -6.53 6.99
C MET A 1 -25.61 -5.24 6.76
N GLY A 2 -24.97 -4.73 7.81
CA GLY A 2 -24.28 -3.43 7.76
C GLY A 2 -22.93 -3.58 7.09
N SER A 3 -22.73 -2.83 6.01
CA SER A 3 -21.41 -2.64 5.41
C SER A 3 -20.53 -1.92 6.44
N VAL A 4 -19.54 -2.60 6.98
CA VAL A 4 -18.50 -1.97 7.80
C VAL A 4 -17.48 -1.38 6.84
N GLY A 5 -17.87 -0.28 6.19
CA GLY A 5 -16.91 0.56 5.47
C GLY A 5 -15.94 1.15 6.50
N GLY A 6 -14.68 0.75 6.47
CA GLY A 6 -13.66 1.33 7.31
C GLY A 6 -13.61 2.85 7.11
N VAL A 7 -13.56 3.62 8.20
CA VAL A 7 -13.40 5.07 8.11
C VAL A 7 -11.97 5.36 7.65
N ILE A 8 -11.85 6.06 6.53
CA ILE A 8 -10.55 6.53 6.03
C ILE A 8 -10.24 7.89 6.65
N HIS A 9 -9.07 8.00 7.25
CA HIS A 9 -8.55 9.22 7.85
C HIS A 9 -7.53 9.88 6.90
N THR A 10 -7.81 11.10 6.45
CA THR A 10 -6.96 11.82 5.50
C THR A 10 -6.14 12.88 6.21
N CYS A 11 -4.84 12.91 5.96
CA CYS A 11 -3.97 13.97 6.46
C CYS A 11 -4.28 15.30 5.77
N PRO A 12 -4.62 16.38 6.52
CA PRO A 12 -4.97 17.67 5.92
C PRO A 12 -3.77 18.40 5.31
N ARG A 13 -2.55 17.92 5.54
CA ARG A 13 -1.32 18.58 5.07
C ARG A 13 -0.75 17.96 3.79
N CYS A 14 -0.83 16.62 3.64
CA CYS A 14 -0.23 15.91 2.50
C CYS A 14 -1.21 14.99 1.76
N GLU A 15 -2.49 15.00 2.16
CA GLU A 15 -3.58 14.22 1.55
C GLU A 15 -3.39 12.70 1.57
N LEU A 16 -2.37 12.18 2.28
CA LEU A 16 -2.21 10.75 2.51
C LEU A 16 -3.37 10.22 3.35
N ARG A 17 -3.77 8.98 3.04
CA ARG A 17 -4.93 8.33 3.63
C ARG A 17 -4.49 7.18 4.52
N PHE A 18 -5.15 7.03 5.66
CA PHE A 18 -4.85 6.02 6.68
C PHE A 18 -6.12 5.29 7.07
N THR A 19 -5.99 4.04 7.43
CA THR A 19 -7.13 3.20 7.82
C THR A 19 -7.49 3.35 9.30
N THR A 20 -6.62 3.98 10.11
CA THR A 20 -6.87 4.28 11.52
C THR A 20 -6.48 5.73 11.88
N ALA A 21 -7.14 6.28 12.89
CA ALA A 21 -6.80 7.60 13.41
C ALA A 21 -5.40 7.63 14.05
N ALA A 22 -4.96 6.51 14.62
CA ALA A 22 -3.63 6.40 15.25
C ALA A 22 -2.51 6.51 14.21
N GLU A 23 -2.65 5.86 13.06
CA GLU A 23 -1.69 5.98 11.94
C GLU A 23 -1.61 7.42 11.42
N LEU A 24 -2.74 8.11 11.32
CA LEU A 24 -2.77 9.51 10.91
C LEU A 24 -2.06 10.40 11.94
N GLU A 25 -2.28 10.16 13.23
CA GLU A 25 -1.65 10.96 14.28
C GLU A 25 -0.13 10.73 14.32
N GLU A 26 0.32 9.48 14.24
CA GLU A 26 1.75 9.14 14.16
C GLU A 26 2.42 9.79 12.94
N HIS A 27 1.82 9.65 11.75
CA HIS A 27 2.27 10.33 10.54
C HIS A 27 2.34 11.86 10.73
N SER A 28 1.31 12.45 11.30
CA SER A 28 1.27 13.90 11.53
C SER A 28 2.39 14.38 12.45
N GLN A 29 2.73 13.60 13.48
CA GLN A 29 3.79 13.92 14.43
C GLN A 29 5.19 13.72 13.81
N VAL A 30 5.40 12.66 13.04
CA VAL A 30 6.72 12.33 12.48
C VAL A 30 7.05 13.20 11.27
N ASP A 31 6.12 13.28 10.30
CA ASP A 31 6.43 13.85 8.98
C ASP A 31 6.17 15.37 8.90
N HIS A 32 5.30 15.91 9.74
CA HIS A 32 4.94 17.33 9.70
C HIS A 32 5.58 18.20 10.77
N HIS A 33 6.20 17.61 11.78
CA HIS A 33 7.02 18.38 12.74
C HIS A 33 8.42 18.72 12.21
N ALA A 34 8.92 17.97 11.23
CA ALA A 34 10.28 18.15 10.71
C ALA A 34 10.39 19.18 9.58
N ASN A 35 9.28 19.65 8.96
CA ASN A 35 9.39 20.61 7.86
C ASN A 35 8.13 21.48 7.70
N PRO A 36 8.10 22.75 8.15
CA PRO A 36 6.98 23.66 7.97
C PRO A 36 6.95 24.33 6.58
N GLY A 37 7.63 23.81 5.57
CA GLY A 37 7.86 24.43 4.28
C GLY A 37 6.94 23.94 3.16
N THR A 38 6.16 24.87 2.65
CA THR A 38 5.60 24.99 1.30
C THR A 38 4.83 23.78 0.74
N PHE A 39 3.52 23.76 0.98
CA PHE A 39 2.59 22.87 0.30
C PHE A 39 2.07 23.53 -0.98
N GLU A 40 2.45 23.00 -2.13
CA GLU A 40 1.65 23.15 -3.34
C GLU A 40 0.37 22.32 -3.16
N ARG A 41 -0.79 23.01 -3.22
CA ARG A 41 -2.09 22.34 -3.22
C ARG A 41 -2.22 21.55 -4.50
N PHE A 42 -2.09 20.22 -4.39
CA PHE A 42 -2.47 19.32 -5.47
C PHE A 42 -4.00 19.30 -5.55
N HIS A 43 -4.54 19.67 -6.71
CA HIS A 43 -5.97 19.58 -6.94
C HIS A 43 -6.36 18.11 -7.06
N TYR A 44 -7.01 17.59 -6.02
CA TYR A 44 -7.65 16.29 -6.04
C TYR A 44 -8.69 16.26 -7.16
N LYS A 45 -8.47 15.41 -8.15
CA LYS A 45 -9.49 15.11 -9.15
C LYS A 45 -10.44 14.08 -8.53
N PRO A 46 -11.73 14.39 -8.32
CA PRO A 46 -12.66 13.42 -7.76
C PRO A 46 -12.64 12.14 -8.58
N LEU A 47 -12.57 10.99 -7.93
CA LEU A 47 -12.76 9.70 -8.58
C LEU A 47 -14.12 9.69 -9.23
N VAL A 48 -14.16 9.77 -10.54
CA VAL A 48 -15.39 9.49 -11.30
C VAL A 48 -15.60 7.99 -11.16
N ALA A 49 -16.70 7.58 -10.53
CA ALA A 49 -17.06 6.17 -10.42
C ALA A 49 -17.01 5.54 -11.82
N ARG A 50 -16.09 4.58 -11.99
CA ARG A 50 -15.96 3.86 -13.25
C ARG A 50 -16.94 2.70 -13.27
N PRO A 51 -17.50 2.32 -14.44
CA PRO A 51 -18.49 1.24 -14.54
C PRO A 51 -17.95 -0.16 -14.19
N HIS A 52 -16.67 -0.30 -13.86
CA HIS A 52 -15.99 -1.58 -13.60
C HIS A 52 -15.38 -1.68 -12.20
N GLY A 53 -15.92 -0.98 -11.21
CA GLY A 53 -15.34 -0.97 -9.86
C GLY A 53 -14.02 -0.18 -9.76
N THR A 54 -13.51 -0.01 -8.55
CA THR A 54 -12.24 0.67 -8.29
C THR A 54 -11.09 -0.33 -8.36
N ARG A 55 -10.03 0.01 -9.08
CA ARG A 55 -8.81 -0.81 -9.17
C ARG A 55 -7.78 -0.31 -8.17
N TYR A 56 -7.39 -1.20 -7.28
CA TYR A 56 -6.41 -0.93 -6.23
C TYR A 56 -5.08 -1.57 -6.57
N LEU A 57 -4.01 -0.77 -6.63
CA LEU A 57 -2.64 -1.29 -6.67
C LEU A 57 -2.14 -1.43 -5.23
N VAL A 58 -2.06 -2.66 -4.74
CA VAL A 58 -1.58 -2.96 -3.39
C VAL A 58 -0.09 -3.25 -3.43
N VAL A 59 0.71 -2.43 -2.74
CA VAL A 59 2.16 -2.61 -2.61
C VAL A 59 2.47 -3.13 -1.22
N ALA A 60 2.96 -4.35 -1.12
CA ALA A 60 3.26 -5.00 0.14
C ALA A 60 4.37 -6.04 -0.02
N ASN A 61 5.05 -6.42 1.07
CA ASN A 61 6.03 -7.50 1.05
C ASN A 61 5.97 -8.33 2.34
N GLN A 62 6.72 -7.96 3.37
CA GLN A 62 6.81 -8.73 4.63
C GLN A 62 5.47 -8.78 5.37
N THR A 63 4.63 -7.78 5.19
CA THR A 63 3.32 -7.66 5.82
C THR A 63 2.25 -8.62 5.26
N LEU A 64 2.51 -9.26 4.11
CA LEU A 64 1.55 -10.16 3.44
C LEU A 64 1.23 -11.46 4.18
N THR A 65 1.99 -11.77 5.22
CA THR A 65 1.73 -12.92 6.09
C THR A 65 0.74 -12.60 7.22
N ASP A 66 0.34 -11.34 7.37
CA ASP A 66 -0.60 -10.89 8.38
C ASP A 66 -2.04 -10.97 7.86
N ASP A 67 -2.85 -11.79 8.51
CA ASP A 67 -4.27 -11.97 8.17
C ASP A 67 -5.08 -10.71 8.43
N ALA A 68 -4.75 -9.94 9.45
CA ALA A 68 -5.42 -8.68 9.76
C ALA A 68 -5.22 -7.66 8.62
N LEU A 69 -4.05 -7.66 7.97
CA LEU A 69 -3.82 -6.85 6.79
C LEU A 69 -4.79 -7.20 5.65
N LEU A 70 -4.94 -8.50 5.35
CA LEU A 70 -5.80 -8.96 4.25
C LEU A 70 -7.28 -8.62 4.50
N GLU A 71 -7.73 -8.71 5.73
CA GLU A 71 -9.08 -8.27 6.12
C GLU A 71 -9.25 -6.74 5.99
N ARG A 72 -8.23 -5.94 6.32
CA ARG A 72 -8.25 -4.48 6.13
C ARG A 72 -8.30 -4.12 4.64
N ILE A 73 -7.53 -4.82 3.78
CA ILE A 73 -7.58 -4.67 2.32
C ILE A 73 -8.99 -5.01 1.82
N ARG A 74 -9.57 -6.14 2.25
CA ARG A 74 -10.94 -6.51 1.90
C ARG A 74 -11.95 -5.43 2.27
N GLY A 75 -11.83 -4.88 3.48
CA GLY A 75 -12.70 -3.81 3.98
C GLY A 75 -12.59 -2.51 3.18
N LEU A 76 -11.40 -2.20 2.68
CA LEU A 76 -11.13 -1.02 1.85
C LEU A 76 -11.66 -1.20 0.42
N VAL A 77 -11.38 -2.36 -0.18
CA VAL A 77 -11.67 -2.65 -1.60
C VAL A 77 -13.16 -2.84 -1.84
N GLY A 78 -13.86 -3.45 -0.87
CA GLY A 78 -15.28 -3.78 -1.03
C GLY A 78 -15.54 -4.89 -2.04
N PRO A 79 -16.83 -5.19 -2.33
CA PRO A 79 -17.20 -6.35 -3.15
C PRO A 79 -16.96 -6.17 -4.65
N ASP A 80 -16.91 -4.93 -5.13
CA ASP A 80 -16.80 -4.63 -6.58
C ASP A 80 -15.41 -4.13 -6.97
N GLY A 81 -14.47 -4.10 -6.02
CA GLY A 81 -13.10 -3.66 -6.27
C GLY A 81 -12.19 -4.79 -6.74
N HIS A 82 -11.18 -4.43 -7.52
CA HIS A 82 -10.13 -5.34 -8.00
C HIS A 82 -8.79 -4.97 -7.38
N VAL A 83 -8.01 -5.98 -6.97
CA VAL A 83 -6.69 -5.83 -6.38
C VAL A 83 -5.62 -6.32 -7.34
N HIS A 84 -4.71 -5.44 -7.74
CA HIS A 84 -3.43 -5.83 -8.34
C HIS A 84 -2.33 -5.73 -7.27
N LEU A 85 -1.82 -6.89 -6.83
CA LEU A 85 -0.82 -6.98 -5.78
C LEU A 85 0.59 -6.91 -6.37
N VAL A 86 1.38 -5.92 -6.00
CA VAL A 86 2.79 -5.80 -6.37
C VAL A 86 3.67 -6.07 -5.16
N VAL A 87 4.52 -7.08 -5.28
CA VAL A 87 5.47 -7.48 -4.24
C VAL A 87 6.89 -7.16 -4.69
N PRO A 88 7.50 -6.04 -4.25
CA PRO A 88 8.89 -5.76 -4.59
C PRO A 88 9.82 -6.88 -4.10
N ALA A 89 10.71 -7.35 -4.97
CA ALA A 89 11.66 -8.42 -4.67
C ALA A 89 12.82 -7.91 -3.78
N THR A 90 12.49 -7.39 -2.61
CA THR A 90 13.50 -6.94 -1.64
C THR A 90 13.95 -8.10 -0.76
N ALA A 91 15.26 -8.20 -0.51
CA ALA A 91 15.80 -9.07 0.54
C ALA A 91 15.17 -8.71 1.90
N GLY A 92 15.18 -9.66 2.83
CA GLY A 92 14.66 -9.43 4.18
C GLY A 92 15.38 -8.29 4.94
N ASP A 93 16.54 -7.86 4.45
CA ASP A 93 17.27 -6.69 4.94
C ASP A 93 16.86 -5.45 4.12
N PRO A 94 16.24 -4.44 4.74
CA PRO A 94 15.86 -3.20 4.05
C PRO A 94 17.06 -2.40 3.50
N ALA A 95 18.27 -2.72 3.90
CA ALA A 95 19.51 -2.09 3.39
C ALA A 95 20.12 -2.84 2.19
N SER A 96 19.62 -4.03 1.86
CA SER A 96 20.17 -4.84 0.76
C SER A 96 19.42 -4.54 -0.55
N THR A 97 20.16 -4.07 -1.53
CA THR A 97 19.72 -3.98 -2.94
C THR A 97 20.05 -5.26 -3.73
N ASP A 98 20.72 -6.22 -3.09
CA ASP A 98 21.07 -7.47 -3.74
C ASP A 98 19.87 -8.43 -3.78
N VAL A 99 19.52 -8.84 -4.99
CA VAL A 99 18.56 -9.91 -5.22
C VAL A 99 19.29 -11.23 -4.97
N ASP A 100 19.28 -11.70 -3.73
CA ASP A 100 19.77 -13.03 -3.38
C ASP A 100 18.86 -14.09 -4.02
N ASP A 101 19.43 -15.25 -4.37
CA ASP A 101 18.74 -16.41 -4.99
C ASP A 101 17.44 -16.84 -4.26
N LYS A 102 17.30 -16.46 -2.99
CA LYS A 102 16.14 -16.76 -2.14
C LYS A 102 15.05 -15.66 -2.12
N THR A 103 15.38 -14.47 -2.57
CA THR A 103 14.48 -13.30 -2.46
C THR A 103 13.27 -13.44 -3.39
N LEU A 104 13.50 -13.81 -4.63
CA LEU A 104 12.45 -13.99 -5.62
C LEU A 104 11.48 -15.14 -5.27
N PRO A 105 11.96 -16.34 -4.88
CA PRO A 105 11.09 -17.42 -4.41
C PRO A 105 10.24 -17.02 -3.20
N LEU A 106 10.80 -16.29 -2.24
CA LEU A 106 10.08 -15.85 -1.05
C LEU A 106 9.00 -14.80 -1.37
N ALA A 107 9.32 -13.82 -2.21
CA ALA A 107 8.36 -12.82 -2.68
C ALA A 107 7.21 -13.49 -3.46
N THR A 108 7.55 -14.43 -4.34
CA THR A 108 6.57 -15.21 -5.10
C THR A 108 5.65 -16.04 -4.17
N PHE A 109 6.23 -16.68 -3.17
CA PHE A 109 5.45 -17.45 -2.19
C PHE A 109 4.47 -16.54 -1.42
N ARG A 110 4.95 -15.41 -0.90
CA ARG A 110 4.11 -14.43 -0.17
C ARG A 110 2.97 -13.90 -1.05
N MET A 111 3.29 -13.53 -2.27
CA MET A 111 2.31 -13.05 -3.25
C MET A 111 1.20 -14.08 -3.49
N ARG A 112 1.57 -15.30 -3.86
CA ARG A 112 0.60 -16.37 -4.16
C ARG A 112 -0.29 -16.69 -2.96
N HIS A 113 0.32 -16.82 -1.78
CA HIS A 113 -0.43 -17.07 -0.56
C HIS A 113 -1.41 -15.94 -0.23
N ALA A 114 -0.99 -14.67 -0.39
CA ALA A 114 -1.87 -13.53 -0.16
C ALA A 114 -3.04 -13.49 -1.17
N ILE A 115 -2.79 -13.78 -2.45
CA ILE A 115 -3.84 -13.84 -3.48
C ILE A 115 -4.86 -14.95 -3.17
N GLU A 116 -4.38 -16.15 -2.82
CA GLU A 116 -5.27 -17.27 -2.42
C GLU A 116 -6.16 -16.88 -1.22
N ARG A 117 -5.60 -16.16 -0.25
CA ARG A 117 -6.33 -15.66 0.91
C ARG A 117 -7.34 -14.57 0.55
N LEU A 118 -6.97 -13.61 -0.29
CA LEU A 118 -7.87 -12.56 -0.78
C LEU A 118 -9.04 -13.17 -1.56
N HIS A 119 -8.79 -14.17 -2.42
CA HIS A 119 -9.85 -14.91 -3.09
C HIS A 119 -10.79 -15.62 -2.10
N ALA A 120 -10.24 -16.25 -1.05
CA ALA A 120 -11.05 -16.88 0.00
C ALA A 120 -11.92 -15.86 0.76
N LEU A 121 -11.48 -14.61 0.85
CA LEU A 121 -12.24 -13.50 1.41
C LEU A 121 -13.23 -12.85 0.42
N GLY A 122 -13.31 -13.37 -0.81
CA GLY A 122 -14.20 -12.86 -1.86
C GLY A 122 -13.70 -11.60 -2.57
N VAL A 123 -12.41 -11.31 -2.50
CA VAL A 123 -11.76 -10.20 -3.21
C VAL A 123 -11.22 -10.71 -4.54
N ASP A 124 -11.54 -10.04 -5.64
CA ASP A 124 -10.92 -10.29 -6.94
C ASP A 124 -9.49 -9.72 -6.92
N ALA A 125 -8.50 -10.62 -7.01
CA ALA A 125 -7.09 -10.26 -6.82
C ALA A 125 -6.17 -11.02 -7.76
N GLU A 126 -5.20 -10.32 -8.31
CA GLU A 126 -4.06 -10.88 -9.02
C GLU A 126 -2.78 -10.18 -8.59
N GLY A 127 -1.62 -10.54 -9.11
CA GLY A 127 -0.41 -9.82 -8.72
C GLY A 127 0.85 -10.30 -9.42
N GLU A 128 1.89 -9.51 -9.21
CA GLU A 128 3.22 -9.74 -9.75
C GLU A 128 4.32 -9.47 -8.71
N VAL A 129 5.47 -10.11 -8.92
CA VAL A 129 6.69 -9.77 -8.19
C VAL A 129 7.44 -8.72 -8.99
N GLY A 130 7.56 -7.54 -8.41
CA GLY A 130 8.25 -6.40 -9.04
C GLY A 130 9.75 -6.36 -8.73
N VAL A 131 10.43 -5.41 -9.37
CA VAL A 131 11.84 -5.10 -9.07
C VAL A 131 12.02 -4.66 -7.60
N PRO A 132 13.24 -4.73 -7.04
CA PRO A 132 13.49 -4.41 -5.63
C PRO A 132 13.08 -3.00 -5.20
N ASP A 133 13.22 -2.01 -6.08
CA ASP A 133 12.76 -0.65 -5.82
C ASP A 133 11.23 -0.56 -5.92
N PRO A 134 10.52 -0.27 -4.82
CA PRO A 134 9.06 -0.22 -4.82
C PRO A 134 8.49 0.86 -5.73
N LEU A 135 9.16 2.01 -5.88
CA LEU A 135 8.70 3.08 -6.76
C LEU A 135 8.77 2.65 -8.24
N ALA A 136 9.84 1.94 -8.62
CA ALA A 136 10.01 1.39 -9.96
C ALA A 136 9.05 0.22 -10.22
N ALA A 137 8.79 -0.63 -9.21
CA ALA A 137 7.81 -1.72 -9.31
C ALA A 137 6.39 -1.17 -9.56
N VAL A 138 5.98 -0.15 -8.82
CA VAL A 138 4.69 0.53 -9.05
C VAL A 138 4.65 1.19 -10.44
N ALA A 139 5.75 1.81 -10.88
CA ALA A 139 5.80 2.42 -12.21
C ALA A 139 5.60 1.39 -13.32
N HIS A 140 6.17 0.19 -13.17
CA HIS A 140 5.99 -0.91 -14.11
C HIS A 140 4.53 -1.40 -14.13
N ALA A 141 3.98 -1.71 -12.97
CA ALA A 141 2.60 -2.17 -12.84
C ALA A 141 1.60 -1.17 -13.44
N GLN A 142 1.75 0.12 -13.15
CA GLN A 142 0.89 1.18 -13.68
C GLN A 142 0.92 1.32 -15.20
N GLN A 143 1.97 0.87 -15.89
CA GLN A 143 2.04 0.88 -17.35
C GLN A 143 1.19 -0.21 -17.98
N HIS A 144 1.07 -1.36 -17.31
CA HIS A 144 0.33 -2.53 -17.81
C HIS A 144 -1.11 -2.54 -17.30
N GLU A 145 -1.30 -2.20 -16.04
CA GLU A 145 -2.60 -2.17 -15.37
C GLU A 145 -2.78 -0.88 -14.56
N PRO A 146 -3.28 0.18 -15.18
CA PRO A 146 -3.51 1.44 -14.50
C PRO A 146 -4.54 1.29 -13.36
N ALA A 147 -4.13 1.61 -12.15
CA ALA A 147 -4.99 1.63 -10.97
C ALA A 147 -5.60 3.00 -10.71
N ASP A 148 -6.64 3.03 -9.89
CA ASP A 148 -7.32 4.26 -9.46
C ASP A 148 -6.82 4.74 -8.09
N GLU A 149 -6.28 3.82 -7.27
CA GLU A 149 -5.74 4.10 -5.94
C GLU A 149 -4.55 3.17 -5.65
N ILE A 150 -3.55 3.69 -4.93
CA ILE A 150 -2.42 2.91 -4.42
C ILE A 150 -2.65 2.63 -2.93
N VAL A 151 -2.54 1.37 -2.54
CA VAL A 151 -2.55 0.95 -1.13
C VAL A 151 -1.15 0.47 -0.77
N LEU A 152 -0.49 1.17 0.15
CA LEU A 152 0.84 0.82 0.62
C LEU A 152 0.74 0.13 1.98
N SER A 153 1.08 -1.16 2.03
CA SER A 153 1.18 -1.89 3.29
C SER A 153 2.62 -1.89 3.79
N THR A 154 2.82 -1.44 5.02
CA THR A 154 4.14 -1.25 5.61
C THR A 154 4.18 -1.71 7.06
N LEU A 155 5.39 -1.92 7.57
CA LEU A 155 5.65 -2.09 9.00
C LEU A 155 5.49 -0.74 9.73
N PRO A 156 5.35 -0.72 11.05
CA PRO A 156 5.32 0.52 11.84
C PRO A 156 6.52 1.44 11.58
N ALA A 157 6.33 2.76 11.75
CA ALA A 157 7.30 3.79 11.40
C ALA A 157 8.72 3.56 11.95
N GLY A 158 8.84 3.02 13.16
CA GLY A 158 10.15 2.70 13.75
C GLY A 158 10.93 1.61 13.01
N THR A 159 10.25 0.72 12.31
CA THR A 159 10.82 -0.47 11.64
C THR A 159 10.79 -0.34 10.12
N SER A 160 9.80 0.38 9.57
CA SER A 160 9.62 0.49 8.13
C SER A 160 10.71 1.34 7.47
N HIS A 161 11.43 0.73 6.52
CA HIS A 161 12.32 1.47 5.63
C HIS A 161 11.53 2.38 4.67
N TRP A 162 10.41 1.93 4.18
CA TRP A 162 9.58 2.68 3.22
C TRP A 162 9.03 3.98 3.79
N LEU A 163 8.67 4.00 5.07
CA LEU A 163 8.25 5.23 5.75
C LEU A 163 9.44 6.16 6.01
N LYS A 164 10.63 5.61 6.34
CA LYS A 164 11.85 6.42 6.53
C LYS A 164 12.30 7.17 5.26
N VAL A 165 12.05 6.60 4.08
CA VAL A 165 12.36 7.23 2.78
C VAL A 165 11.17 7.97 2.17
N ASP A 166 10.11 8.16 2.92
CA ASP A 166 8.89 8.87 2.51
C ASP A 166 8.28 8.33 1.19
N LEU A 167 8.26 7.00 1.06
CA LEU A 167 7.69 6.33 -0.10
C LEU A 167 6.21 6.72 -0.38
N PRO A 168 5.34 6.87 0.63
CA PRO A 168 3.95 7.29 0.37
C PRO A 168 3.85 8.60 -0.39
N THR A 169 4.58 9.64 0.04
CA THR A 169 4.59 10.94 -0.64
C THR A 169 5.22 10.85 -2.03
N ALA A 170 6.29 10.05 -2.18
CA ALA A 170 6.92 9.84 -3.48
C ALA A 170 5.97 9.19 -4.48
N LEU A 171 5.19 8.18 -4.06
CA LEU A 171 4.16 7.54 -4.86
C LEU A 171 3.06 8.53 -5.27
N HIS A 172 2.53 9.29 -4.30
CA HIS A 172 1.50 10.29 -4.57
C HIS A 172 1.98 11.34 -5.58
N ARG A 173 3.17 11.92 -5.38
CA ARG A 173 3.74 12.92 -6.29
C ARG A 173 3.99 12.39 -7.70
N ARG A 174 4.46 11.15 -7.81
CA ARG A 174 4.82 10.59 -9.11
C ARG A 174 3.62 10.20 -9.95
N PHE A 175 2.57 9.64 -9.33
CA PHE A 175 1.43 9.06 -10.05
C PHE A 175 0.17 9.92 -9.98
N GLY A 176 0.09 10.89 -9.07
CA GLY A 176 -1.09 11.73 -8.89
C GLY A 176 -2.32 10.94 -8.39
N LEU A 177 -2.11 9.74 -7.86
CA LEU A 177 -3.16 8.87 -7.34
C LEU A 177 -3.29 9.03 -5.82
N PRO A 178 -4.50 8.81 -5.26
CA PRO A 178 -4.65 8.64 -3.82
C PRO A 178 -3.75 7.51 -3.33
N VAL A 179 -3.08 7.72 -2.21
CA VAL A 179 -2.25 6.71 -1.54
C VAL A 179 -2.82 6.45 -0.16
N THR A 180 -3.27 5.24 0.09
CA THR A 180 -3.72 4.78 1.40
C THR A 180 -2.63 3.94 2.04
N VAL A 181 -2.20 4.33 3.24
CA VAL A 181 -1.20 3.59 4.02
C VAL A 181 -1.90 2.67 5.01
N ILE A 182 -1.50 1.41 5.03
CA ILE A 182 -1.91 0.42 6.02
C ILE A 182 -0.67 -0.06 6.76
N THR A 183 -0.61 0.20 8.06
CA THR A 183 0.46 -0.32 8.91
C THR A 183 0.07 -1.68 9.44
N ALA A 184 0.92 -2.68 9.22
CA ALA A 184 0.70 -4.02 9.80
C ALA A 184 0.93 -3.96 11.30
N ASP A 185 0.10 -4.68 12.05
CA ASP A 185 0.30 -4.82 13.48
C ASP A 185 1.57 -5.66 13.71
N THR A 186 2.49 -5.14 14.52
CA THR A 186 3.64 -5.93 14.98
C THR A 186 3.14 -6.97 15.97
N HIS A 187 2.75 -8.14 15.46
CA HIS A 187 2.64 -9.30 16.35
C HIS A 187 4.03 -9.95 16.39
N PRO A 188 4.73 -9.95 17.54
CA PRO A 188 5.92 -10.79 17.67
C PRO A 188 5.46 -12.25 17.58
N ALA A 189 6.00 -12.98 16.61
CA ALA A 189 5.84 -14.42 16.52
C ALA A 189 6.47 -15.11 17.74
#